data_412437f4e3f93510d7a07a395e440e3f
#
_entry.id   412437f4e3f93510d7a07a395e440e3f
#
_cell.length_a   1.000
_cell.length_b   1.000
_cell.length_c   1.000
_cell.angle_alpha   90.00
_cell.angle_beta   90.00
_cell.angle_gamma   90.00
#
_symmetry.space_group_name_H-M   'P 1'
#
loop_
_entity.id
_entity.type
_entity.pdbx_description
1 polymer ?
#
loop_
_entity_poly.entity_id
_entity_poly.type
_entity_poly.pdbx_seq_one_letter_code
_entity_poly.pdbx_strand_id
1 'polypeptide(L)'
;MTPTAAVLTIFLVTCAALITLVFAKPAIMLGGKKISIFWLAPLAGAVALMVGGYLTPAEIASGLTAAGDVNPIKILLLFFSMTMMSVYLDEIGFFRLLAHKVLAKAHGSQTTLFVLLYALVSILTVFTSNDIIVLTFTPFICHFAKSARIDPLPYLVSEFVAANTWSMALIIGNPTNIYLMSGAGVSFPAYTAKMLLATAMAGILSLGVLYLLFRKKLKAPLDPEKTPAPRIDLPTEVIGLAHLGGCIVLLSVSSFIGLPMWLITCLFFVSLLVFTMAISFFRRRSIFLIARCVIRAPWDLAPFVISMFILVLALDKYGVTAALGSFLSRPTTVGGTIASFGISSFFAANVVNNIPMSVLYSSVIGGMESGALTTAALYSAVIGSNLGAFFTPTGALAGIMWTGQLHDHGVPFSFVRFVKYGATVALPAMAAALLGLWICC
;
A
#
# COMPACT_ATOMS: atom_id res chain seq x y z
N MET A 1 9.89 -35.59 -8.68
CA MET A 1 9.74 -34.14 -8.92
C MET A 1 11.06 -33.49 -8.56
N THR A 2 11.62 -32.62 -9.39
CA THR A 2 12.86 -31.91 -9.01
C THR A 2 12.58 -30.97 -7.84
N PRO A 3 13.57 -30.68 -6.96
CA PRO A 3 13.37 -29.75 -5.85
C PRO A 3 12.85 -28.37 -6.30
N THR A 4 13.37 -27.86 -7.43
CA THR A 4 12.90 -26.60 -8.04
C THR A 4 11.41 -26.67 -8.41
N ALA A 5 10.97 -27.77 -9.05
CA ALA A 5 9.56 -27.93 -9.42
C ALA A 5 8.66 -28.09 -8.18
N ALA A 6 9.14 -28.75 -7.12
CA ALA A 6 8.39 -28.89 -5.87
C ALA A 6 8.20 -27.53 -5.18
N VAL A 7 9.27 -26.74 -5.04
CA VAL A 7 9.23 -25.39 -4.44
C VAL A 7 8.33 -24.46 -5.22
N LEU A 8 8.44 -24.46 -6.57
CA LEU A 8 7.57 -23.65 -7.42
C LEU A 8 6.10 -24.08 -7.29
N THR A 9 5.82 -25.38 -7.19
CA THR A 9 4.46 -25.89 -6.99
C THR A 9 3.89 -25.44 -5.65
N ILE A 10 4.67 -25.54 -4.55
CA ILE A 10 4.25 -25.07 -3.22
C ILE A 10 3.94 -23.59 -3.28
N PHE A 11 4.79 -22.77 -3.90
CA PHE A 11 4.56 -21.34 -4.07
C PHE A 11 3.26 -21.04 -4.83
N LEU A 12 3.06 -21.65 -6.00
CA LEU A 12 1.86 -21.43 -6.82
C LEU A 12 0.58 -21.90 -6.13
N VAL A 13 0.62 -23.06 -5.44
CA VAL A 13 -0.52 -23.54 -4.64
C VAL A 13 -0.80 -22.58 -3.49
N THR A 14 0.22 -22.06 -2.84
CA THR A 14 0.08 -21.06 -1.77
C THR A 14 -0.58 -19.78 -2.29
N CYS A 15 -0.14 -19.27 -3.46
CA CYS A 15 -0.76 -18.10 -4.08
C CYS A 15 -2.23 -18.35 -4.47
N ALA A 16 -2.52 -19.52 -5.04
CA ALA A 16 -3.89 -19.92 -5.37
C ALA A 16 -4.78 -20.04 -4.11
N ALA A 17 -4.25 -20.63 -3.03
CA ALA A 17 -4.93 -20.72 -1.74
C ALA A 17 -5.18 -19.33 -1.12
N LEU A 18 -4.17 -18.44 -1.19
CA LEU A 18 -4.30 -17.05 -0.74
C LEU A 18 -5.44 -16.34 -1.47
N ILE A 19 -5.45 -16.40 -2.81
CA ILE A 19 -6.51 -15.81 -3.63
C ILE A 19 -7.87 -16.41 -3.26
N THR A 20 -7.94 -17.72 -3.11
CA THR A 20 -9.20 -18.42 -2.73
C THR A 20 -9.70 -17.98 -1.36
N LEU A 21 -8.83 -17.91 -0.35
CA LEU A 21 -9.20 -17.44 1.00
C LEU A 21 -9.71 -16.00 0.98
N VAL A 22 -9.04 -15.15 0.23
CA VAL A 22 -9.40 -13.74 0.08
C VAL A 22 -10.81 -13.58 -0.49
N PHE A 23 -11.19 -14.38 -1.50
CA PHE A 23 -12.51 -14.28 -2.12
C PHE A 23 -13.60 -15.04 -1.36
N ALA A 24 -13.28 -16.24 -0.90
CA ALA A 24 -14.30 -17.10 -0.28
C ALA A 24 -14.57 -16.71 1.18
N LYS A 25 -13.53 -16.37 1.94
CA LYS A 25 -13.65 -16.09 3.38
C LYS A 25 -12.47 -15.28 3.91
N PRO A 26 -12.39 -13.96 3.64
CA PRO A 26 -11.22 -13.15 4.02
C PRO A 26 -11.04 -13.03 5.52
N ALA A 27 -12.10 -13.23 6.31
CA ALA A 27 -12.09 -13.14 7.77
C ALA A 27 -13.09 -14.11 8.39
N ILE A 28 -12.83 -14.46 9.64
CA ILE A 28 -13.73 -15.24 10.49
C ILE A 28 -14.15 -14.43 11.71
N MET A 29 -15.34 -14.73 12.24
CA MET A 29 -15.79 -14.19 13.52
C MET A 29 -15.32 -15.12 14.65
N LEU A 30 -14.47 -14.62 15.52
CA LEU A 30 -14.00 -15.33 16.69
C LEU A 30 -14.20 -14.47 17.95
N GLY A 31 -15.02 -14.93 18.88
CA GLY A 31 -15.33 -14.17 20.11
C GLY A 31 -15.96 -12.80 19.84
N GLY A 32 -16.76 -12.65 18.76
CA GLY A 32 -17.39 -11.38 18.38
C GLY A 32 -16.44 -10.41 17.64
N LYS A 33 -15.18 -10.79 17.38
CA LYS A 33 -14.22 -9.99 16.60
C LYS A 33 -14.02 -10.58 15.21
N LYS A 34 -13.94 -9.74 14.20
CA LYS A 34 -13.60 -10.10 12.82
C LYS A 34 -12.08 -10.23 12.72
N ILE A 35 -11.57 -11.44 12.46
CA ILE A 35 -10.13 -11.74 12.35
C ILE A 35 -9.86 -12.15 10.90
N SER A 36 -8.92 -11.45 10.26
CA SER A 36 -8.44 -11.80 8.92
C SER A 36 -7.66 -13.12 8.95
N ILE A 37 -7.90 -13.99 7.97
CA ILE A 37 -7.24 -15.30 7.90
C ILE A 37 -6.42 -15.52 6.63
N PHE A 38 -6.31 -14.52 5.77
CA PHE A 38 -5.57 -14.63 4.52
C PHE A 38 -4.09 -15.00 4.72
N TRP A 39 -3.47 -14.58 5.81
CA TRP A 39 -2.08 -14.88 6.16
C TRP A 39 -1.81 -16.36 6.47
N LEU A 40 -2.86 -17.16 6.72
CA LEU A 40 -2.72 -18.60 6.98
C LEU A 40 -2.23 -19.36 5.73
N ALA A 41 -2.60 -18.91 4.52
CA ALA A 41 -2.14 -19.57 3.29
C ALA A 41 -0.62 -19.49 3.12
N PRO A 42 0.03 -18.30 3.13
CA PRO A 42 1.49 -18.24 3.04
C PRO A 42 2.19 -18.88 4.25
N LEU A 43 1.61 -18.82 5.45
CA LEU A 43 2.15 -19.52 6.60
C LEU A 43 2.17 -21.04 6.38
N ALA A 44 1.08 -21.62 5.87
CA ALA A 44 1.01 -23.05 5.54
C ALA A 44 2.04 -23.42 4.46
N GLY A 45 2.22 -22.57 3.44
CA GLY A 45 3.24 -22.75 2.42
C GLY A 45 4.67 -22.72 2.98
N ALA A 46 4.96 -21.76 3.87
CA ALA A 46 6.25 -21.67 4.55
C ALA A 46 6.52 -22.92 5.43
N VAL A 47 5.53 -23.37 6.18
CA VAL A 47 5.60 -24.61 6.96
C VAL A 47 5.80 -25.83 6.06
N ALA A 48 5.12 -25.92 4.92
CA ALA A 48 5.30 -27.01 3.96
C ALA A 48 6.73 -27.07 3.41
N LEU A 49 7.38 -25.92 3.16
CA LEU A 49 8.79 -25.86 2.76
C LEU A 49 9.73 -26.36 3.85
N MET A 50 9.46 -26.04 5.11
CA MET A 50 10.26 -26.53 6.24
C MET A 50 10.09 -28.04 6.45
N VAL A 51 8.85 -28.53 6.50
CA VAL A 51 8.54 -29.96 6.68
C VAL A 51 9.03 -30.81 5.51
N GLY A 52 8.98 -30.25 4.30
CA GLY A 52 9.51 -30.89 3.09
C GLY A 52 11.06 -30.88 3.00
N GLY A 53 11.75 -30.25 3.98
CA GLY A 53 13.22 -30.19 4.00
C GLY A 53 13.84 -29.25 2.95
N TYR A 54 13.04 -28.37 2.32
CA TYR A 54 13.53 -27.40 1.33
C TYR A 54 14.25 -26.23 1.98
N LEU A 55 13.85 -25.84 3.19
CA LEU A 55 14.52 -24.83 4.01
C LEU A 55 14.73 -25.33 5.42
N THR A 56 15.91 -25.09 5.97
CA THR A 56 16.23 -25.34 7.36
C THR A 56 15.88 -24.14 8.24
N PRO A 57 15.60 -24.32 9.55
CA PRO A 57 15.40 -23.21 10.47
C PRO A 57 16.59 -22.23 10.52
N ALA A 58 17.82 -22.72 10.35
CA ALA A 58 19.02 -21.88 10.33
C ALA A 58 19.06 -20.98 9.07
N GLU A 59 18.70 -21.49 7.89
CA GLU A 59 18.60 -20.70 6.65
C GLU A 59 17.50 -19.63 6.77
N ILE A 60 16.36 -19.97 7.35
CA ILE A 60 15.29 -19.02 7.60
C ILE A 60 15.75 -17.93 8.57
N ALA A 61 16.36 -18.32 9.70
CA ALA A 61 16.88 -17.36 10.68
C ALA A 61 17.92 -16.43 10.06
N SER A 62 18.87 -16.97 9.28
CA SER A 62 19.88 -16.17 8.59
C SER A 62 19.27 -15.21 7.56
N GLY A 63 18.26 -15.65 6.79
CA GLY A 63 17.53 -14.81 5.85
C GLY A 63 16.75 -13.68 6.53
N LEU A 64 16.07 -13.97 7.63
CA LEU A 64 15.29 -12.99 8.40
C LEU A 64 16.17 -11.97 9.15
N THR A 65 17.39 -12.35 9.54
CA THR A 65 18.31 -11.51 10.34
C THR A 65 19.51 -11.00 9.52
N ALA A 66 19.51 -11.20 8.20
CA ALA A 66 20.59 -10.76 7.32
C ALA A 66 20.99 -9.31 7.62
N ALA A 67 22.30 -9.07 7.70
CA ALA A 67 22.85 -7.74 7.98
C ALA A 67 22.56 -6.72 6.85
N GLY A 68 22.20 -7.21 5.67
CA GLY A 68 21.87 -6.38 4.50
C GLY A 68 20.63 -5.52 4.67
N ASP A 69 20.43 -4.65 3.70
CA ASP A 69 19.28 -3.73 3.66
C ASP A 69 17.95 -4.48 3.36
N VAL A 70 18.00 -5.65 2.72
CA VAL A 70 16.84 -6.53 2.53
C VAL A 70 16.60 -7.37 3.79
N ASN A 71 16.19 -6.72 4.86
CA ASN A 71 15.85 -7.39 6.11
C ASN A 71 14.34 -7.23 6.36
N PRO A 72 13.54 -8.31 6.30
CA PRO A 72 12.09 -8.22 6.41
C PRO A 72 11.64 -7.67 7.79
N ILE A 73 12.43 -7.87 8.84
CA ILE A 73 12.13 -7.32 10.17
C ILE A 73 12.29 -5.79 10.15
N LYS A 74 13.39 -5.26 9.58
CA LYS A 74 13.60 -3.81 9.46
C LYS A 74 12.51 -3.16 8.60
N ILE A 75 12.09 -3.82 7.52
CA ILE A 75 11.02 -3.37 6.65
C ILE A 75 9.68 -3.33 7.40
N LEU A 76 9.36 -4.39 8.16
CA LEU A 76 8.16 -4.42 8.99
C LEU A 76 8.18 -3.33 10.07
N LEU A 77 9.32 -3.10 10.72
CA LEU A 77 9.47 -2.02 11.72
C LEU A 77 9.19 -0.65 11.09
N LEU A 78 9.78 -0.37 9.91
CA LEU A 78 9.53 0.87 9.19
C LEU A 78 8.04 1.01 8.85
N PHE A 79 7.46 -0.02 8.25
CA PHE A 79 6.06 -0.03 7.85
C PHE A 79 5.12 0.15 9.04
N PHE A 80 5.28 -0.64 10.11
CA PHE A 80 4.42 -0.53 11.28
C PHE A 80 4.53 0.84 11.95
N SER A 81 5.74 1.37 12.10
CA SER A 81 5.95 2.69 12.71
C SER A 81 5.24 3.80 11.93
N MET A 82 5.37 3.81 10.59
CA MET A 82 4.67 4.78 9.74
C MET A 82 3.15 4.60 9.80
N THR A 83 2.70 3.35 9.71
CA THR A 83 1.27 3.01 9.78
C THR A 83 0.66 3.44 11.11
N MET A 84 1.36 3.21 12.22
CA MET A 84 0.88 3.60 13.56
C MET A 84 0.76 5.12 13.74
N MET A 85 1.68 5.91 13.17
CA MET A 85 1.56 7.37 13.15
C MET A 85 0.33 7.81 12.35
N SER A 86 0.04 7.16 11.23
CA SER A 86 -1.17 7.41 10.42
C SER A 86 -2.46 6.98 11.15
N VAL A 87 -2.46 5.80 11.79
CA VAL A 87 -3.57 5.32 12.62
C VAL A 87 -3.86 6.28 13.77
N TYR A 88 -2.82 6.86 14.38
CA TYR A 88 -3.00 7.87 15.42
C TYR A 88 -3.78 9.09 14.90
N LEU A 89 -3.41 9.63 13.74
CA LEU A 89 -4.13 10.75 13.12
C LEU A 89 -5.58 10.38 12.76
N ASP A 90 -5.82 9.15 12.33
CA ASP A 90 -7.17 8.67 12.07
C ASP A 90 -8.02 8.55 13.36
N GLU A 91 -7.43 7.98 14.43
CA GLU A 91 -8.10 7.80 15.72
C GLU A 91 -8.52 9.13 16.39
N ILE A 92 -7.70 10.17 16.23
CA ILE A 92 -8.09 11.51 16.73
C ILE A 92 -9.12 12.18 15.81
N GLY A 93 -9.45 11.62 14.65
CA GLY A 93 -10.44 12.11 13.70
C GLY A 93 -9.92 13.14 12.70
N PHE A 94 -8.61 13.29 12.56
CA PHE A 94 -7.99 14.28 11.66
C PHE A 94 -8.45 14.12 10.20
N PHE A 95 -8.44 12.91 9.67
CA PHE A 95 -8.85 12.67 8.28
C PHE A 95 -10.34 12.95 8.08
N ARG A 96 -11.19 12.61 9.06
CA ARG A 96 -12.63 12.95 9.04
C ARG A 96 -12.87 14.45 9.07
N LEU A 97 -12.08 15.21 9.86
CA LEU A 97 -12.14 16.67 9.85
C LEU A 97 -11.80 17.25 8.48
N LEU A 98 -10.73 16.75 7.83
CA LEU A 98 -10.36 17.21 6.49
C LEU A 98 -11.41 16.87 5.46
N ALA A 99 -11.97 15.67 5.50
CA ALA A 99 -13.06 15.25 4.61
C ALA A 99 -14.31 16.13 4.79
N HIS A 100 -14.67 16.47 6.05
CA HIS A 100 -15.76 17.40 6.34
C HIS A 100 -15.50 18.82 5.79
N LYS A 101 -14.27 19.32 5.91
CA LYS A 101 -13.89 20.63 5.33
C LYS A 101 -13.98 20.63 3.79
N VAL A 102 -13.60 19.54 3.14
CA VAL A 102 -13.74 19.37 1.68
C VAL A 102 -15.22 19.37 1.27
N LEU A 103 -16.05 18.66 2.01
CA LEU A 103 -17.50 18.65 1.78
C LEU A 103 -18.11 20.04 1.87
N ALA A 104 -17.75 20.81 2.89
CA ALA A 104 -18.23 22.19 3.05
C ALA A 104 -17.79 23.10 1.91
N LYS A 105 -16.59 22.88 1.34
CA LYS A 105 -16.06 23.64 0.19
C LYS A 105 -16.69 23.25 -1.16
N ALA A 106 -17.40 22.15 -1.24
CA ALA A 106 -18.00 21.68 -2.50
C ALA A 106 -19.18 22.54 -2.96
N HIS A 107 -19.73 23.40 -2.09
CA HIS A 107 -20.80 24.37 -2.42
C HIS A 107 -21.99 23.76 -3.21
N GLY A 108 -22.41 22.54 -2.86
CA GLY A 108 -23.53 21.87 -3.52
C GLY A 108 -23.21 21.24 -4.89
N SER A 109 -21.94 21.23 -5.33
CA SER A 109 -21.51 20.64 -6.60
C SER A 109 -20.85 19.27 -6.39
N GLN A 110 -21.45 18.21 -6.96
CA GLN A 110 -20.84 16.88 -6.93
C GLN A 110 -19.51 16.82 -7.70
N THR A 111 -19.38 17.57 -8.80
CA THR A 111 -18.11 17.65 -9.56
C THR A 111 -17.00 18.27 -8.70
N THR A 112 -17.30 19.37 -8.01
CA THR A 112 -16.32 20.03 -7.12
C THR A 112 -15.93 19.09 -5.98
N LEU A 113 -16.90 18.43 -5.35
CA LEU A 113 -16.65 17.44 -4.31
C LEU A 113 -15.74 16.30 -4.80
N PHE A 114 -16.02 15.77 -5.99
CA PHE A 114 -15.25 14.69 -6.61
C PHE A 114 -13.78 15.07 -6.79
N VAL A 115 -13.51 16.24 -7.36
CA VAL A 115 -12.14 16.73 -7.59
C VAL A 115 -11.43 17.03 -6.25
N LEU A 116 -12.11 17.70 -5.34
CA LEU A 116 -11.52 18.03 -4.04
C LEU A 116 -11.25 16.78 -3.18
N LEU A 117 -12.13 15.78 -3.24
CA LEU A 117 -11.95 14.52 -2.51
C LEU A 117 -10.79 13.71 -3.11
N TYR A 118 -10.71 13.63 -4.46
CA TYR A 118 -9.57 13.02 -5.14
C TYR A 118 -8.26 13.70 -4.72
N ALA A 119 -8.20 15.04 -4.76
CA ALA A 119 -7.02 15.79 -4.38
C ALA A 119 -6.65 15.59 -2.90
N LEU A 120 -7.64 15.59 -2.00
CA LEU A 120 -7.41 15.34 -0.59
C LEU A 120 -6.83 13.94 -0.35
N VAL A 121 -7.45 12.91 -0.91
CA VAL A 121 -6.98 11.52 -0.81
C VAL A 121 -5.57 11.40 -1.39
N SER A 122 -5.30 12.02 -2.53
CA SER A 122 -3.98 12.03 -3.17
C SER A 122 -2.91 12.61 -2.23
N ILE A 123 -3.15 13.81 -1.69
CA ILE A 123 -2.21 14.46 -0.78
C ILE A 123 -1.98 13.64 0.48
N LEU A 124 -3.05 13.14 1.09
CA LEU A 124 -2.93 12.36 2.32
C LEU A 124 -2.17 11.05 2.08
N THR A 125 -2.43 10.36 0.97
CA THR A 125 -1.77 9.10 0.65
C THR A 125 -0.27 9.26 0.41
N VAL A 126 0.17 10.38 -0.15
CA VAL A 126 1.61 10.66 -0.30
C VAL A 126 2.35 10.61 1.04
N PHE A 127 1.73 11.12 2.11
CA PHE A 127 2.36 11.26 3.44
C PHE A 127 1.97 10.17 4.43
N THR A 128 1.04 9.29 4.07
CA THR A 128 0.56 8.21 4.94
C THR A 128 0.67 6.86 4.23
N SER A 129 -0.30 5.97 4.41
CA SER A 129 -0.37 4.68 3.71
C SER A 129 -1.68 4.58 2.94
N ASN A 130 -1.65 3.99 1.74
CA ASN A 130 -2.86 3.72 0.96
C ASN A 130 -3.91 2.93 1.76
N ASP A 131 -3.48 1.94 2.53
CA ASP A 131 -4.37 1.08 3.31
C ASP A 131 -5.16 1.86 4.37
N ILE A 132 -4.48 2.77 5.10
CA ILE A 132 -5.13 3.60 6.12
C ILE A 132 -6.13 4.56 5.49
N ILE A 133 -5.78 5.15 4.35
CA ILE A 133 -6.68 6.07 3.64
C ILE A 133 -7.93 5.32 3.18
N VAL A 134 -7.78 4.15 2.57
CA VAL A 134 -8.91 3.30 2.16
C VAL A 134 -9.79 2.92 3.36
N LEU A 135 -9.20 2.50 4.47
CA LEU A 135 -9.94 2.12 5.67
C LEU A 135 -10.72 3.29 6.29
N THR A 136 -10.26 4.51 6.12
CA THR A 136 -10.87 5.71 6.71
C THR A 136 -11.90 6.36 5.80
N PHE A 137 -11.54 6.56 4.53
CA PHE A 137 -12.37 7.33 3.60
C PHE A 137 -13.53 6.51 3.01
N THR A 138 -13.36 5.21 2.81
CA THR A 138 -14.45 4.35 2.31
C THR A 138 -15.70 4.40 3.18
N PRO A 139 -15.63 4.17 4.53
CA PRO A 139 -16.80 4.34 5.40
C PRO A 139 -17.35 5.76 5.41
N PHE A 140 -16.46 6.77 5.42
CA PHE A 140 -16.88 8.17 5.38
C PHE A 140 -17.70 8.46 4.11
N ILE A 141 -17.22 8.05 2.93
CA ILE A 141 -17.91 8.24 1.66
C ILE A 141 -19.25 7.51 1.65
N CYS A 142 -19.31 6.27 2.14
CA CYS A 142 -20.54 5.49 2.22
C CYS A 142 -21.59 6.21 3.10
N HIS A 143 -21.20 6.67 4.28
CA HIS A 143 -22.09 7.40 5.20
C HIS A 143 -22.55 8.73 4.59
N PHE A 144 -21.62 9.51 4.08
CA PHE A 144 -21.90 10.79 3.46
C PHE A 144 -22.85 10.64 2.26
N ALA A 145 -22.55 9.74 1.33
CA ALA A 145 -23.37 9.53 0.14
C ALA A 145 -24.79 9.07 0.48
N LYS A 146 -24.94 8.25 1.53
CA LYS A 146 -26.25 7.83 2.05
C LYS A 146 -27.04 9.03 2.60
N SER A 147 -26.40 9.89 3.42
CA SER A 147 -27.03 11.09 3.97
C SER A 147 -27.41 12.09 2.87
N ALA A 148 -26.54 12.31 1.91
CA ALA A 148 -26.78 13.22 0.79
C ALA A 148 -27.66 12.60 -0.33
N ARG A 149 -28.07 11.32 -0.21
CA ARG A 149 -28.87 10.58 -1.20
C ARG A 149 -28.26 10.58 -2.61
N ILE A 150 -26.94 10.46 -2.71
CA ILE A 150 -26.20 10.40 -3.98
C ILE A 150 -25.58 9.02 -4.19
N ASP A 151 -25.19 8.74 -5.45
CA ASP A 151 -24.45 7.53 -5.79
C ASP A 151 -23.02 7.58 -5.20
N PRO A 152 -22.63 6.68 -4.27
CA PRO A 152 -21.29 6.67 -3.68
C PRO A 152 -20.21 6.25 -4.67
N LEU A 153 -20.57 5.53 -5.73
CA LEU A 153 -19.64 4.83 -6.61
C LEU A 153 -18.56 5.73 -7.26
N PRO A 154 -18.87 6.93 -7.78
CA PRO A 154 -17.86 7.82 -8.34
C PRO A 154 -16.77 8.17 -7.32
N TYR A 155 -17.16 8.45 -6.09
CA TYR A 155 -16.26 8.86 -5.01
C TYR A 155 -15.43 7.68 -4.47
N LEU A 156 -16.05 6.51 -4.31
CA LEU A 156 -15.39 5.29 -3.83
C LEU A 156 -14.33 4.79 -4.82
N VAL A 157 -14.66 4.74 -6.12
CA VAL A 157 -13.67 4.33 -7.14
C VAL A 157 -12.56 5.37 -7.25
N SER A 158 -12.90 6.66 -7.17
CA SER A 158 -11.94 7.76 -7.21
C SER A 158 -10.98 7.73 -6.02
N GLU A 159 -11.47 7.51 -4.83
CA GLU A 159 -10.69 7.36 -3.60
C GLU A 159 -9.71 6.18 -3.70
N PHE A 160 -10.21 5.01 -4.10
CA PHE A 160 -9.40 3.80 -4.20
C PHE A 160 -8.28 3.92 -5.26
N VAL A 161 -8.59 4.52 -6.43
CA VAL A 161 -7.60 4.80 -7.47
C VAL A 161 -6.59 5.83 -6.99
N ALA A 162 -7.03 6.94 -6.37
CA ALA A 162 -6.14 7.96 -5.84
C ALA A 162 -5.17 7.40 -4.80
N ALA A 163 -5.68 6.63 -3.83
CA ALA A 163 -4.87 6.03 -2.76
C ALA A 163 -3.76 5.12 -3.33
N ASN A 164 -4.07 4.26 -4.29
CA ASN A 164 -3.06 3.37 -4.86
C ASN A 164 -2.12 4.07 -5.85
N THR A 165 -2.58 5.11 -6.57
CA THR A 165 -1.73 5.84 -7.52
C THR A 165 -0.73 6.75 -6.80
N TRP A 166 -1.19 7.56 -5.86
CA TRP A 166 -0.34 8.55 -5.19
C TRP A 166 0.55 7.96 -4.10
N SER A 167 0.28 6.73 -3.64
CA SER A 167 1.16 6.01 -2.72
C SER A 167 2.55 5.70 -3.30
N MET A 168 2.70 5.70 -4.62
CA MET A 168 4.02 5.49 -5.24
C MET A 168 4.92 6.74 -5.24
N ALA A 169 4.43 7.92 -4.82
CA ALA A 169 5.21 9.15 -4.80
C ALA A 169 6.38 9.11 -3.82
N LEU A 170 6.18 8.53 -2.65
CA LEU A 170 7.20 8.37 -1.62
C LEU A 170 7.42 6.89 -1.29
N ILE A 171 8.63 6.57 -0.86
CA ILE A 171 9.00 5.19 -0.45
C ILE A 171 8.05 4.63 0.61
N ILE A 172 7.63 5.49 1.55
CA ILE A 172 6.80 5.13 2.71
C ILE A 172 5.31 5.00 2.40
N GLY A 173 4.85 5.40 1.22
CA GLY A 173 3.43 5.43 0.86
C GLY A 173 2.78 4.05 0.69
N ASN A 174 3.61 3.02 0.45
CA ASN A 174 3.15 1.64 0.30
C ASN A 174 4.23 0.66 0.77
N PRO A 175 3.89 -0.43 1.50
CA PRO A 175 4.85 -1.46 1.88
C PRO A 175 5.65 -2.02 0.70
N THR A 176 5.03 -2.13 -0.46
CA THR A 176 5.66 -2.66 -1.68
C THR A 176 6.80 -1.78 -2.18
N ASN A 177 6.69 -0.46 -2.04
CA ASN A 177 7.76 0.48 -2.37
C ASN A 177 8.98 0.26 -1.47
N ILE A 178 8.71 0.07 -0.17
CA ILE A 178 9.75 -0.20 0.82
C ILE A 178 10.48 -1.49 0.47
N TYR A 179 9.74 -2.57 0.15
CA TYR A 179 10.33 -3.86 -0.22
C TYR A 179 11.21 -3.76 -1.46
N LEU A 180 10.72 -3.16 -2.53
CA LEU A 180 11.45 -3.04 -3.79
C LEU A 180 12.69 -2.16 -3.66
N MET A 181 12.64 -1.11 -2.83
CA MET A 181 13.76 -0.19 -2.63
C MET A 181 14.75 -0.63 -1.55
N SER A 182 14.35 -1.55 -0.66
CA SER A 182 15.24 -2.13 0.35
C SER A 182 16.36 -2.90 -0.33
N GLY A 183 17.59 -2.64 0.04
CA GLY A 183 18.76 -3.27 -0.56
C GLY A 183 19.28 -2.63 -1.86
N ALA A 184 18.55 -1.66 -2.41
CA ALA A 184 18.98 -0.95 -3.62
C ALA A 184 19.88 0.27 -3.32
N GLY A 185 20.12 0.61 -2.05
CA GLY A 185 20.88 1.79 -1.67
C GLY A 185 20.26 3.12 -2.10
N VAL A 186 18.97 3.11 -2.46
CA VAL A 186 18.28 4.29 -2.95
C VAL A 186 17.90 5.20 -1.80
N SER A 187 18.38 6.44 -1.83
CA SER A 187 18.02 7.44 -0.83
C SER A 187 16.57 7.92 -1.00
N PHE A 188 15.96 8.36 0.09
CA PHE A 188 14.60 8.90 0.07
C PHE A 188 14.41 10.05 -0.95
N PRO A 189 15.32 11.08 -1.01
CA PRO A 189 15.22 12.13 -2.02
C PRO A 189 15.40 11.63 -3.46
N ALA A 190 16.34 10.70 -3.70
CA ALA A 190 16.57 10.14 -5.03
C ALA A 190 15.35 9.38 -5.55
N TYR A 191 14.70 8.60 -4.66
CA TYR A 191 13.43 7.94 -4.98
C TYR A 191 12.35 8.96 -5.36
N THR A 192 12.15 9.95 -4.50
CA THR A 192 11.11 10.98 -4.70
C THR A 192 11.31 11.74 -6.01
N ALA A 193 12.55 12.14 -6.31
CA ALA A 193 12.87 12.88 -7.53
C ALA A 193 12.51 12.10 -8.81
N LYS A 194 12.74 10.78 -8.83
CA LYS A 194 12.39 9.93 -9.98
C LYS A 194 10.90 9.60 -10.05
N MET A 195 10.27 9.34 -8.92
CA MET A 195 8.88 8.89 -8.89
C MET A 195 7.86 10.01 -8.97
N LEU A 196 8.22 11.25 -8.63
CA LEU A 196 7.27 12.37 -8.58
C LEU A 196 6.60 12.62 -9.93
N LEU A 197 7.38 12.67 -11.03
CA LEU A 197 6.83 12.89 -12.38
C LEU A 197 5.95 11.72 -12.82
N ALA A 198 6.42 10.49 -12.63
CA ALA A 198 5.66 9.28 -12.95
C ALA A 198 4.32 9.24 -12.20
N THR A 199 4.34 9.57 -10.91
CA THR A 199 3.15 9.63 -10.06
C THR A 199 2.19 10.73 -10.51
N ALA A 200 2.71 11.93 -10.77
CA ALA A 200 1.89 13.06 -11.20
C ALA A 200 1.21 12.78 -12.54
N MET A 201 1.93 12.23 -13.52
CA MET A 201 1.37 11.87 -14.83
C MET A 201 0.27 10.82 -14.68
N ALA A 202 0.51 9.75 -13.92
CA ALA A 202 -0.49 8.73 -13.66
C ALA A 202 -1.70 9.29 -12.90
N GLY A 203 -1.47 10.08 -11.85
CA GLY A 203 -2.52 10.64 -11.01
C GLY A 203 -3.43 11.64 -11.74
N ILE A 204 -2.85 12.55 -12.52
CA ILE A 204 -3.61 13.52 -13.31
C ILE A 204 -4.42 12.80 -14.39
N LEU A 205 -3.81 11.84 -15.10
CA LEU A 205 -4.53 11.07 -16.12
C LEU A 205 -5.64 10.22 -15.50
N SER A 206 -5.39 9.60 -14.34
CA SER A 206 -6.43 8.85 -13.60
C SER A 206 -7.60 9.73 -13.23
N LEU A 207 -7.38 10.94 -12.72
CA LEU A 207 -8.44 11.91 -12.43
C LEU A 207 -9.24 12.25 -13.69
N GLY A 208 -8.57 12.51 -14.81
CA GLY A 208 -9.20 12.81 -16.10
C GLY A 208 -10.10 11.67 -16.59
N VAL A 209 -9.56 10.43 -16.59
CA VAL A 209 -10.32 9.23 -16.97
C VAL A 209 -11.52 9.00 -16.06
N LEU A 210 -11.35 9.11 -14.75
CA LEU A 210 -12.43 8.96 -13.76
C LEU A 210 -13.50 10.03 -13.94
N TYR A 211 -13.10 11.29 -14.17
CA TYR A 211 -14.05 12.37 -14.45
C TYR A 211 -14.87 12.08 -15.72
N LEU A 212 -14.22 11.68 -16.80
CA LEU A 212 -14.92 11.32 -18.04
C LEU A 212 -15.90 10.16 -17.84
N LEU A 213 -15.50 9.16 -17.05
CA LEU A 213 -16.29 7.98 -16.74
C LEU A 213 -17.55 8.32 -15.93
N PHE A 214 -17.43 9.23 -14.98
CA PHE A 214 -18.50 9.57 -14.03
C PHE A 214 -19.19 10.90 -14.29
N ARG A 215 -18.79 11.71 -15.29
CA ARG A 215 -19.30 13.08 -15.55
C ARG A 215 -20.81 13.20 -15.61
N LYS A 216 -21.51 12.16 -16.11
CA LYS A 216 -22.97 12.18 -16.18
C LYS A 216 -23.62 12.07 -14.79
N LYS A 217 -23.03 11.26 -13.88
CA LYS A 217 -23.52 11.09 -12.51
C LYS A 217 -23.22 12.31 -11.64
N LEU A 218 -22.09 12.99 -11.88
CA LEU A 218 -21.63 14.16 -11.13
C LEU A 218 -22.40 15.46 -11.44
N LYS A 219 -23.30 15.45 -12.41
CA LYS A 219 -24.12 16.63 -12.77
C LYS A 219 -25.30 16.86 -11.82
N ALA A 220 -25.72 15.84 -11.07
CA ALA A 220 -26.82 15.99 -10.13
C ALA A 220 -26.44 16.97 -8.99
N PRO A 221 -27.40 17.76 -8.48
CA PRO A 221 -27.12 18.66 -7.36
C PRO A 221 -26.72 17.86 -6.11
N LEU A 222 -25.98 18.49 -5.24
CA LEU A 222 -25.57 17.97 -3.95
C LEU A 222 -26.28 18.78 -2.85
N ASP A 223 -27.11 18.12 -2.07
CA ASP A 223 -27.74 18.73 -0.88
C ASP A 223 -27.21 18.00 0.38
N PRO A 224 -26.02 18.38 0.87
CA PRO A 224 -25.45 17.73 2.02
C PRO A 224 -26.18 18.14 3.29
N GLU A 225 -26.59 17.15 4.08
CA GLU A 225 -27.06 17.39 5.42
C GLU A 225 -25.95 18.08 6.25
N LYS A 226 -26.31 19.15 6.94
CA LYS A 226 -25.33 19.90 7.78
C LYS A 226 -24.98 19.10 9.02
N THR A 227 -24.04 18.19 8.89
CA THR A 227 -23.45 17.49 10.04
C THR A 227 -22.40 18.36 10.73
N PRO A 228 -22.36 18.41 12.07
CA PRO A 228 -21.36 19.20 12.78
C PRO A 228 -19.96 18.65 12.51
N ALA A 229 -18.99 19.57 12.33
CA ALA A 229 -17.60 19.19 12.12
C ALA A 229 -17.05 18.42 13.34
N PRO A 230 -16.26 17.37 13.14
CA PRO A 230 -15.56 16.71 14.24
C PRO A 230 -14.70 17.71 15.02
N ARG A 231 -14.76 17.65 16.36
CA ARG A 231 -13.89 18.45 17.22
C ARG A 231 -12.67 17.63 17.59
N ILE A 232 -11.49 18.17 17.31
CA ILE A 232 -10.21 17.56 17.68
C ILE A 232 -9.57 18.42 18.76
N ASP A 233 -8.92 17.75 19.72
CA ASP A 233 -8.11 18.42 20.74
C ASP A 233 -6.80 18.92 20.09
N LEU A 234 -6.62 20.23 20.05
CA LEU A 234 -5.49 20.86 19.35
C LEU A 234 -4.11 20.32 19.75
N PRO A 235 -3.76 20.10 21.02
CA PRO A 235 -2.47 19.52 21.39
C PRO A 235 -2.28 18.11 20.83
N THR A 236 -3.30 17.27 20.82
CA THR A 236 -3.26 15.91 20.27
C THR A 236 -3.05 15.95 18.75
N GLU A 237 -3.70 16.88 18.06
CA GLU A 237 -3.52 17.11 16.62
C GLU A 237 -2.10 17.57 16.31
N VAL A 238 -1.62 18.59 17.01
CA VAL A 238 -0.27 19.17 16.82
C VAL A 238 0.82 18.10 17.04
N ILE A 239 0.68 17.27 18.08
CA ILE A 239 1.65 16.18 18.33
C ILE A 239 1.67 15.19 17.18
N GLY A 240 0.50 14.70 16.74
CA GLY A 240 0.45 13.75 15.62
C GLY A 240 1.06 14.30 14.35
N LEU A 241 0.70 15.54 13.98
CA LEU A 241 1.22 16.20 12.77
C LEU A 241 2.72 16.53 12.88
N ALA A 242 3.18 16.98 14.06
CA ALA A 242 4.59 17.27 14.28
C ALA A 242 5.46 16.02 14.19
N HIS A 243 4.99 14.87 14.71
CA HIS A 243 5.71 13.60 14.59
C HIS A 243 5.73 13.07 13.16
N LEU A 244 4.59 13.05 12.48
CA LEU A 244 4.54 12.62 11.09
C LEU A 244 5.37 13.54 10.18
N GLY A 245 5.19 14.86 10.29
CA GLY A 245 5.92 15.84 9.50
C GLY A 245 7.43 15.83 9.80
N GLY A 246 7.79 15.81 11.08
CA GLY A 246 9.19 15.70 11.52
C GLY A 246 9.87 14.40 11.05
N CYS A 247 9.14 13.29 11.09
CA CYS A 247 9.61 12.01 10.55
C CYS A 247 9.92 12.12 9.05
N ILE A 248 9.02 12.67 8.25
CA ILE A 248 9.20 12.84 6.81
C ILE A 248 10.39 13.77 6.50
N VAL A 249 10.53 14.88 7.24
CA VAL A 249 11.67 15.78 7.11
C VAL A 249 12.98 15.04 7.43
N LEU A 250 13.03 14.27 8.53
CA LEU A 250 14.24 13.54 8.89
C LEU A 250 14.55 12.39 7.92
N LEU A 251 13.54 11.72 7.39
CA LEU A 251 13.71 10.75 6.29
C LEU A 251 14.32 11.40 5.03
N SER A 252 13.93 12.63 4.72
CA SER A 252 14.46 13.36 3.56
C SER A 252 15.96 13.65 3.66
N VAL A 253 16.50 13.72 4.89
CA VAL A 253 17.94 13.93 5.13
C VAL A 253 18.65 12.68 5.65
N SER A 254 17.96 11.54 5.75
CA SER A 254 18.48 10.30 6.34
C SER A 254 19.79 9.82 5.75
N SER A 255 19.93 9.91 4.42
CA SER A 255 21.15 9.52 3.70
C SER A 255 22.35 10.44 3.99
N PHE A 256 22.12 11.70 4.33
CA PHE A 256 23.20 12.65 4.68
C PHE A 256 23.70 12.46 6.10
N ILE A 257 22.81 12.01 7.01
CA ILE A 257 23.14 11.78 8.43
C ILE A 257 23.50 10.32 8.72
N GLY A 258 23.44 9.44 7.71
CA GLY A 258 23.78 8.02 7.84
C GLY A 258 22.83 7.22 8.75
N LEU A 259 21.62 7.70 9.02
CA LEU A 259 20.63 7.00 9.83
C LEU A 259 19.71 6.15 8.94
N PRO A 260 19.52 4.85 9.26
CA PRO A 260 18.63 4.01 8.49
C PRO A 260 17.15 4.41 8.68
N MET A 261 16.37 4.37 7.62
CA MET A 261 14.97 4.81 7.61
C MET A 261 14.10 4.11 8.66
N TRP A 262 14.29 2.80 8.88
CA TRP A 262 13.54 2.05 9.89
C TRP A 262 13.77 2.57 11.32
N LEU A 263 15.00 2.99 11.64
CA LEU A 263 15.32 3.53 12.96
C LEU A 263 14.66 4.89 13.18
N ILE A 264 14.71 5.76 12.18
CA ILE A 264 14.06 7.09 12.21
C ILE A 264 12.57 6.93 12.50
N THR A 265 11.88 6.08 11.74
CA THR A 265 10.43 5.88 11.90
C THR A 265 10.08 5.28 13.26
N CYS A 266 10.87 4.31 13.76
CA CYS A 266 10.70 3.74 15.09
C CYS A 266 10.87 4.80 16.19
N LEU A 267 11.90 5.64 16.10
CA LEU A 267 12.15 6.70 17.09
C LEU A 267 10.99 7.71 17.15
N PHE A 268 10.48 8.13 15.98
CA PHE A 268 9.33 9.02 15.92
C PHE A 268 8.06 8.37 16.47
N PHE A 269 7.82 7.10 16.16
CA PHE A 269 6.68 6.37 16.71
C PHE A 269 6.77 6.22 18.23
N VAL A 270 7.93 5.82 18.77
CA VAL A 270 8.14 5.72 20.21
C VAL A 270 7.99 7.08 20.89
N SER A 271 8.56 8.13 20.31
CA SER A 271 8.39 9.50 20.77
C SER A 271 6.91 9.92 20.80
N LEU A 272 6.15 9.64 19.72
CA LEU A 272 4.71 9.90 19.67
C LEU A 272 3.96 9.23 20.82
N LEU A 273 4.28 7.95 21.12
CA LEU A 273 3.68 7.22 22.24
C LEU A 273 4.01 7.89 23.57
N VAL A 274 5.28 8.25 23.81
CA VAL A 274 5.73 8.90 25.06
C VAL A 274 5.02 10.25 25.25
N PHE A 275 5.00 11.09 24.24
CA PHE A 275 4.32 12.41 24.31
C PHE A 275 2.81 12.25 24.54
N THR A 276 2.19 11.27 23.86
CA THR A 276 0.75 10.99 24.04
C THR A 276 0.45 10.49 25.45
N MET A 277 1.29 9.61 26.02
CA MET A 277 1.16 9.15 27.40
C MET A 277 1.35 10.30 28.38
N ALA A 278 2.37 11.13 28.21
CA ALA A 278 2.65 12.26 29.07
C ALA A 278 1.46 13.24 29.11
N ILE A 279 0.92 13.62 27.95
CA ILE A 279 -0.26 14.51 27.90
C ILE A 279 -1.49 13.85 28.52
N SER A 280 -1.73 12.57 28.28
CA SER A 280 -2.83 11.84 28.88
C SER A 280 -2.70 11.84 30.42
N PHE A 281 -1.50 11.65 30.93
CA PHE A 281 -1.21 11.68 32.36
C PHE A 281 -1.45 13.09 32.97
N PHE A 282 -0.83 14.13 32.40
CA PHE A 282 -0.98 15.50 32.91
C PHE A 282 -2.41 16.04 32.82
N ARG A 283 -3.17 15.61 31.80
CA ARG A 283 -4.57 16.02 31.63
C ARG A 283 -5.56 15.06 32.26
N ARG A 284 -5.10 14.07 33.01
CA ARG A 284 -5.93 13.03 33.63
C ARG A 284 -6.90 12.38 32.66
N ARG A 285 -6.46 12.19 31.40
CA ARG A 285 -7.22 11.52 30.35
C ARG A 285 -6.86 10.05 30.29
N SER A 286 -7.78 9.23 29.81
CA SER A 286 -7.53 7.80 29.58
C SER A 286 -6.46 7.59 28.50
N ILE A 287 -5.59 6.60 28.68
CA ILE A 287 -4.64 6.09 27.66
C ILE A 287 -5.35 5.29 26.55
N PHE A 288 -6.68 5.33 26.51
CA PHE A 288 -7.51 4.55 25.59
C PHE A 288 -7.21 4.83 24.11
N LEU A 289 -6.71 6.04 23.79
CA LEU A 289 -6.27 6.39 22.43
C LEU A 289 -5.13 5.47 21.97
N ILE A 290 -4.10 5.26 22.80
CA ILE A 290 -2.96 4.39 22.47
C ILE A 290 -3.43 2.95 22.30
N ALA A 291 -4.28 2.46 23.23
CA ALA A 291 -4.84 1.12 23.13
C ALA A 291 -5.62 0.91 21.81
N ARG A 292 -6.42 1.89 21.39
CA ARG A 292 -7.13 1.84 20.10
C ARG A 292 -6.17 1.81 18.92
N CYS A 293 -5.13 2.62 18.92
CA CYS A 293 -4.12 2.60 17.87
C CYS A 293 -3.47 1.20 17.75
N VAL A 294 -3.05 0.62 18.87
CA VAL A 294 -2.45 -0.72 18.89
C VAL A 294 -3.42 -1.80 18.39
N ILE A 295 -4.69 -1.74 18.82
CA ILE A 295 -5.70 -2.74 18.39
C ILE A 295 -5.99 -2.62 16.88
N ARG A 296 -5.97 -1.41 16.33
CA ARG A 296 -6.23 -1.15 14.91
C ARG A 296 -5.03 -1.36 13.99
N ALA A 297 -3.86 -1.59 14.54
CA ALA A 297 -2.68 -1.90 13.73
C ALA A 297 -2.92 -3.18 12.91
N PRO A 298 -2.46 -3.23 11.66
CA PRO A 298 -2.67 -4.38 10.77
C PRO A 298 -1.70 -5.53 11.12
N TRP A 299 -1.85 -6.12 12.30
CA TRP A 299 -0.96 -7.18 12.83
C TRP A 299 -0.90 -8.43 11.97
N ASP A 300 -1.96 -8.70 11.21
CA ASP A 300 -2.06 -9.80 10.26
C ASP A 300 -1.05 -9.68 9.09
N LEU A 301 -0.54 -8.49 8.82
CA LEU A 301 0.51 -8.28 7.82
C LEU A 301 1.87 -8.83 8.26
N ALA A 302 2.18 -8.88 9.56
CA ALA A 302 3.47 -9.40 10.02
C ALA A 302 3.67 -10.88 9.68
N PRO A 303 2.78 -11.82 10.07
CA PRO A 303 2.92 -13.22 9.69
C PRO A 303 2.79 -13.42 8.18
N PHE A 304 1.96 -12.63 7.48
CA PHE A 304 1.84 -12.66 6.03
C PHE A 304 3.17 -12.37 5.34
N VAL A 305 3.79 -11.24 5.67
CA VAL A 305 5.03 -10.77 5.06
C VAL A 305 6.20 -11.72 5.36
N ILE A 306 6.36 -12.15 6.63
CA ILE A 306 7.42 -13.09 7.02
C ILE A 306 7.26 -14.41 6.24
N SER A 307 6.05 -14.94 6.17
CA SER A 307 5.80 -16.19 5.44
C SER A 307 6.07 -16.06 3.94
N MET A 308 5.69 -14.94 3.33
CA MET A 308 6.00 -14.68 1.93
C MET A 308 7.49 -14.53 1.66
N PHE A 309 8.22 -13.91 2.58
CA PHE A 309 9.68 -13.83 2.50
C PHE A 309 10.32 -15.24 2.54
N ILE A 310 9.85 -16.12 3.42
CA ILE A 310 10.32 -17.52 3.49
C ILE A 310 10.06 -18.26 2.17
N LEU A 311 8.89 -18.06 1.58
CA LEU A 311 8.55 -18.64 0.28
C LEU A 311 9.49 -18.15 -0.83
N VAL A 312 9.77 -16.85 -0.89
CA VAL A 312 10.69 -16.27 -1.86
C VAL A 312 12.14 -16.72 -1.62
N LEU A 313 12.55 -16.85 -0.35
CA LEU A 313 13.87 -17.39 0.00
C LEU A 313 14.07 -18.81 -0.56
N ALA A 314 13.02 -19.64 -0.53
CA ALA A 314 13.08 -20.96 -1.17
C ALA A 314 13.16 -20.86 -2.70
N LEU A 315 12.38 -19.99 -3.33
CA LEU A 315 12.45 -19.75 -4.78
C LEU A 315 13.85 -19.32 -5.22
N ASP A 316 14.49 -18.47 -4.41
CA ASP A 316 15.86 -17.99 -4.64
C ASP A 316 16.87 -19.13 -4.52
N LYS A 317 16.85 -19.87 -3.40
CA LYS A 317 17.72 -21.02 -3.17
C LYS A 317 17.68 -22.06 -4.29
N TYR A 318 16.51 -22.29 -4.89
CA TYR A 318 16.31 -23.28 -5.95
C TYR A 318 16.34 -22.69 -7.38
N GLY A 319 16.83 -21.44 -7.52
CA GLY A 319 17.14 -20.82 -8.82
C GLY A 319 15.93 -20.31 -9.61
N VAL A 320 14.72 -20.29 -9.04
CA VAL A 320 13.52 -19.79 -9.73
C VAL A 320 13.61 -18.29 -9.97
N THR A 321 14.11 -17.53 -8.99
CA THR A 321 14.30 -16.07 -9.10
C THR A 321 15.34 -15.74 -10.17
N ALA A 322 16.44 -16.49 -10.27
CA ALA A 322 17.46 -16.33 -11.28
C ALA A 322 16.91 -16.61 -12.70
N ALA A 323 16.10 -17.67 -12.85
CA ALA A 323 15.45 -17.99 -14.12
C ALA A 323 14.45 -16.90 -14.56
N LEU A 324 13.65 -16.38 -13.63
CA LEU A 324 12.74 -15.26 -13.89
C LEU A 324 13.53 -13.98 -14.23
N GLY A 325 14.61 -13.72 -13.50
CA GLY A 325 15.50 -12.58 -13.72
C GLY A 325 16.12 -12.61 -15.12
N SER A 326 16.65 -13.75 -15.55
CA SER A 326 17.23 -13.92 -16.89
C SER A 326 16.20 -13.73 -18.03
N PHE A 327 14.93 -14.02 -17.76
CA PHE A 327 13.85 -13.77 -18.71
C PHE A 327 13.47 -12.28 -18.77
N LEU A 328 13.29 -11.63 -17.61
CA LEU A 328 12.84 -10.24 -17.52
C LEU A 328 13.93 -9.24 -17.92
N SER A 329 15.21 -9.56 -17.72
CA SER A 329 16.36 -8.71 -18.05
C SER A 329 16.89 -8.88 -19.47
N ARG A 330 16.19 -9.60 -20.36
CA ARG A 330 16.54 -9.70 -21.79
C ARG A 330 16.63 -8.34 -22.51
N PRO A 331 15.78 -7.35 -22.24
CA PRO A 331 15.94 -6.03 -22.84
C PRO A 331 17.25 -5.37 -22.38
N THR A 332 18.00 -4.82 -23.33
CA THR A 332 19.30 -4.15 -23.11
C THR A 332 19.18 -2.62 -23.07
N THR A 333 17.98 -2.09 -23.24
CA THR A 333 17.70 -0.65 -23.21
C THR A 333 16.88 -0.28 -21.97
N VAL A 334 17.06 0.94 -21.48
CA VAL A 334 16.29 1.48 -20.34
C VAL A 334 14.78 1.38 -20.60
N GLY A 335 14.31 1.83 -21.77
CA GLY A 335 12.88 1.76 -22.12
C GLY A 335 12.36 0.32 -22.20
N GLY A 336 13.13 -0.61 -22.75
CA GLY A 336 12.78 -2.03 -22.78
C GLY A 336 12.69 -2.64 -21.38
N THR A 337 13.62 -2.30 -20.49
CA THR A 337 13.61 -2.75 -19.09
C THR A 337 12.42 -2.18 -18.33
N ILE A 338 12.12 -0.87 -18.50
CA ILE A 338 10.93 -0.24 -17.92
C ILE A 338 9.67 -0.97 -18.37
N ALA A 339 9.52 -1.28 -19.64
CA ALA A 339 8.37 -2.02 -20.15
C ALA A 339 8.31 -3.45 -19.60
N SER A 340 9.43 -4.18 -19.62
CA SER A 340 9.50 -5.57 -19.16
C SER A 340 9.11 -5.68 -17.67
N PHE A 341 9.80 -4.96 -16.79
CA PHE A 341 9.57 -5.03 -15.36
C PHE A 341 8.26 -4.36 -14.93
N GLY A 342 7.90 -3.23 -15.55
CA GLY A 342 6.67 -2.53 -15.24
C GLY A 342 5.43 -3.34 -15.60
N ILE A 343 5.34 -3.85 -16.85
CA ILE A 343 4.20 -4.62 -17.32
C ILE A 343 4.11 -5.97 -16.58
N SER A 344 5.23 -6.66 -16.43
CA SER A 344 5.25 -7.96 -15.76
C SER A 344 4.85 -7.83 -14.27
N SER A 345 5.37 -6.84 -13.55
CA SER A 345 5.01 -6.61 -12.14
C SER A 345 3.54 -6.20 -11.98
N PHE A 346 3.00 -5.41 -12.91
CA PHE A 346 1.58 -5.04 -12.92
C PHE A 346 0.68 -6.29 -12.99
N PHE A 347 0.94 -7.20 -13.90
CA PHE A 347 0.15 -8.43 -13.99
C PHE A 347 0.48 -9.41 -12.87
N ALA A 348 1.75 -9.55 -12.48
CA ALA A 348 2.14 -10.42 -11.37
C ALA A 348 1.47 -10.01 -10.05
N ALA A 349 1.32 -8.71 -9.77
CA ALA A 349 0.59 -8.23 -8.60
C ALA A 349 -0.86 -8.77 -8.55
N ASN A 350 -1.49 -8.96 -9.70
CA ASN A 350 -2.86 -9.50 -9.78
C ASN A 350 -2.95 -11.03 -9.66
N VAL A 351 -1.83 -11.72 -9.88
CA VAL A 351 -1.75 -13.19 -9.75
C VAL A 351 -1.33 -13.60 -8.34
N VAL A 352 -0.36 -12.91 -7.75
CA VAL A 352 0.22 -13.31 -6.46
C VAL A 352 0.00 -12.29 -5.32
N ASN A 353 -0.71 -11.19 -5.59
CA ASN A 353 -0.81 -9.98 -4.76
C ASN A 353 0.46 -9.11 -4.82
N ASN A 354 0.31 -7.79 -4.60
CA ASN A 354 1.41 -6.84 -4.76
C ASN A 354 2.55 -7.01 -3.74
N ILE A 355 2.26 -7.42 -2.51
CA ILE A 355 3.30 -7.63 -1.49
C ILE A 355 4.19 -8.83 -1.84
N PRO A 356 3.66 -10.06 -2.06
CA PRO A 356 4.46 -11.18 -2.54
C PRO A 356 5.22 -10.88 -3.82
N MET A 357 4.57 -10.20 -4.77
CA MET A 357 5.21 -9.77 -6.01
C MET A 357 6.42 -8.88 -5.72
N SER A 358 6.30 -7.92 -4.80
CA SER A 358 7.40 -7.00 -4.48
C SER A 358 8.59 -7.71 -3.84
N VAL A 359 8.35 -8.69 -2.97
CA VAL A 359 9.41 -9.53 -2.37
C VAL A 359 10.11 -10.34 -3.46
N LEU A 360 9.34 -10.98 -4.35
CA LEU A 360 9.88 -11.77 -5.47
C LEU A 360 10.72 -10.88 -6.42
N TYR A 361 10.19 -9.73 -6.81
CA TYR A 361 10.89 -8.82 -7.74
C TYR A 361 12.12 -8.17 -7.10
N SER A 362 12.12 -7.91 -5.80
CA SER A 362 13.30 -7.43 -5.08
C SER A 362 14.45 -8.45 -5.17
N SER A 363 14.16 -9.75 -5.00
CA SER A 363 15.16 -10.82 -5.17
C SER A 363 15.61 -10.95 -6.64
N VAL A 364 14.68 -10.92 -7.59
CA VAL A 364 14.98 -10.98 -9.02
C VAL A 364 15.90 -9.84 -9.45
N ILE A 365 15.59 -8.61 -9.06
CA ILE A 365 16.35 -7.41 -9.44
C ILE A 365 17.67 -7.34 -8.67
N GLY A 366 17.72 -7.84 -7.43
CA GLY A 366 18.95 -7.94 -6.63
C GLY A 366 20.02 -8.83 -7.27
N GLY A 367 19.63 -9.75 -8.14
CA GLY A 367 20.55 -10.56 -8.97
C GLY A 367 21.08 -9.87 -10.25
N MET A 368 20.60 -8.66 -10.58
CA MET A 368 21.07 -7.91 -11.73
C MET A 368 22.34 -7.12 -11.38
N GLU A 369 23.20 -6.89 -12.38
CA GLU A 369 24.35 -5.98 -12.21
C GLU A 369 23.89 -4.56 -11.92
N SER A 370 24.54 -3.91 -10.95
CA SER A 370 24.21 -2.53 -10.57
C SER A 370 24.39 -1.57 -11.74
N GLY A 371 23.37 -0.75 -12.02
CA GLY A 371 23.42 0.21 -13.13
C GLY A 371 22.08 0.84 -13.47
N ALA A 372 22.03 1.49 -14.63
CA ALA A 372 20.82 2.17 -15.10
C ALA A 372 19.65 1.20 -15.33
N LEU A 373 19.92 -0.01 -15.81
CA LEU A 373 18.90 -1.02 -16.06
C LEU A 373 18.30 -1.54 -14.75
N THR A 374 19.11 -1.78 -13.73
CA THR A 374 18.65 -2.21 -12.39
C THR A 374 17.78 -1.11 -11.76
N THR A 375 18.23 0.15 -11.88
CA THR A 375 17.44 1.30 -11.42
C THR A 375 16.10 1.36 -12.16
N ALA A 376 16.09 1.25 -13.47
CA ALA A 376 14.88 1.24 -14.28
C ALA A 376 13.92 0.08 -13.91
N ALA A 377 14.46 -1.11 -13.65
CA ALA A 377 13.70 -2.28 -13.21
C ALA A 377 13.02 -2.04 -11.86
N LEU A 378 13.76 -1.51 -10.88
CA LEU A 378 13.23 -1.21 -9.54
C LEU A 378 12.04 -0.23 -9.58
N TYR A 379 12.23 0.91 -10.21
CA TYR A 379 11.20 1.95 -10.25
C TYR A 379 9.98 1.52 -11.08
N SER A 380 10.19 0.81 -12.18
CA SER A 380 9.08 0.29 -12.97
C SER A 380 8.30 -0.82 -12.26
N ALA A 381 8.98 -1.66 -11.45
CA ALA A 381 8.31 -2.64 -10.59
C ALA A 381 7.46 -1.96 -9.50
N VAL A 382 7.91 -0.84 -8.94
CA VAL A 382 7.09 -0.01 -8.02
C VAL A 382 5.83 0.49 -8.71
N ILE A 383 5.96 1.01 -9.93
CA ILE A 383 4.81 1.48 -10.72
C ILE A 383 3.82 0.33 -10.96
N GLY A 384 4.31 -0.81 -11.43
CA GLY A 384 3.47 -1.98 -11.68
C GLY A 384 2.77 -2.49 -10.41
N SER A 385 3.47 -2.52 -9.27
CA SER A 385 2.92 -2.90 -7.97
C SER A 385 1.75 -2.02 -7.54
N ASN A 386 1.90 -0.70 -7.63
CA ASN A 386 0.89 0.25 -7.15
C ASN A 386 -0.30 0.37 -8.12
N LEU A 387 -0.07 0.42 -9.42
CA LEU A 387 -1.14 0.55 -10.40
C LEU A 387 -1.84 -0.79 -10.69
N GLY A 388 -1.14 -1.93 -10.56
CA GLY A 388 -1.73 -3.26 -10.56
C GLY A 388 -2.70 -3.48 -9.40
N ALA A 389 -2.49 -2.80 -8.29
CA ALA A 389 -3.31 -2.91 -7.08
C ALA A 389 -4.80 -2.63 -7.27
N PHE A 390 -5.16 -1.81 -8.25
CA PHE A 390 -6.57 -1.50 -8.55
C PHE A 390 -7.07 -2.06 -9.90
N PHE A 391 -6.31 -2.95 -10.53
CA PHE A 391 -6.76 -3.65 -11.74
C PHE A 391 -7.72 -4.80 -11.40
N THR A 392 -7.42 -5.60 -10.37
CA THR A 392 -8.34 -6.60 -9.80
C THR A 392 -8.39 -6.46 -8.27
N PRO A 393 -9.45 -6.96 -7.60
CA PRO A 393 -9.53 -6.90 -6.14
C PRO A 393 -8.38 -7.62 -5.41
N THR A 394 -7.75 -8.60 -6.05
CA THR A 394 -6.60 -9.36 -5.52
C THR A 394 -5.27 -8.68 -5.72
N GLY A 395 -5.21 -7.66 -6.57
CA GLY A 395 -3.97 -6.94 -6.88
C GLY A 395 -3.28 -6.35 -5.64
N ALA A 396 -4.04 -6.04 -4.59
CA ALA A 396 -3.52 -5.60 -3.29
C ALA A 396 -4.46 -5.98 -2.15
N LEU A 397 -3.92 -6.03 -0.91
CA LEU A 397 -4.74 -6.18 0.30
C LEU A 397 -5.74 -5.03 0.45
N ALA A 398 -5.36 -3.81 0.08
CA ALA A 398 -6.26 -2.66 0.03
C ALA A 398 -7.54 -2.94 -0.81
N GLY A 399 -7.41 -3.65 -1.94
CA GLY A 399 -8.55 -4.02 -2.79
C GLY A 399 -9.52 -4.96 -2.10
N ILE A 400 -8.98 -5.91 -1.34
CA ILE A 400 -9.76 -6.88 -0.57
C ILE A 400 -10.50 -6.17 0.58
N MET A 401 -9.78 -5.32 1.33
CA MET A 401 -10.36 -4.55 2.42
C MET A 401 -11.44 -3.59 1.91
N TRP A 402 -11.18 -2.91 0.81
CA TRP A 402 -12.11 -2.00 0.18
C TRP A 402 -13.41 -2.69 -0.24
N THR A 403 -13.32 -3.83 -0.94
CA THR A 403 -14.49 -4.60 -1.36
C THR A 403 -15.27 -5.15 -0.16
N GLY A 404 -14.56 -5.57 0.89
CA GLY A 404 -15.17 -5.98 2.16
C GLY A 404 -15.95 -4.85 2.82
N GLN A 405 -15.38 -3.63 2.89
CA GLN A 405 -16.07 -2.46 3.44
C GLN A 405 -17.29 -2.05 2.61
N LEU A 406 -17.21 -2.11 1.27
CA LEU A 406 -18.36 -1.85 0.41
C LEU A 406 -19.51 -2.81 0.73
N HIS A 407 -19.20 -4.10 0.90
CA HIS A 407 -20.18 -5.10 1.28
C HIS A 407 -20.81 -4.79 2.65
N ASP A 408 -19.98 -4.49 3.66
CA ASP A 408 -20.43 -4.16 5.02
C ASP A 408 -21.35 -2.91 5.06
N HIS A 409 -21.17 -1.97 4.11
CA HIS A 409 -22.01 -0.76 3.98
C HIS A 409 -23.17 -0.90 2.97
N GLY A 410 -23.40 -2.11 2.44
CA GLY A 410 -24.50 -2.38 1.51
C GLY A 410 -24.32 -1.78 0.10
N VAL A 411 -23.08 -1.53 -0.32
CA VAL A 411 -22.76 -1.07 -1.68
C VAL A 411 -22.37 -2.29 -2.54
N PRO A 412 -23.24 -2.78 -3.44
CA PRO A 412 -22.95 -3.95 -4.24
C PRO A 412 -21.89 -3.65 -5.30
N PHE A 413 -20.77 -4.35 -5.22
CA PHE A 413 -19.66 -4.18 -6.16
C PHE A 413 -19.08 -5.52 -6.59
N SER A 414 -19.43 -5.98 -7.80
CA SER A 414 -19.01 -7.26 -8.32
C SER A 414 -17.56 -7.25 -8.82
N PHE A 415 -16.92 -8.42 -8.87
CA PHE A 415 -15.59 -8.60 -9.46
C PHE A 415 -15.49 -8.02 -10.88
N VAL A 416 -16.47 -8.32 -11.74
CA VAL A 416 -16.51 -7.83 -13.12
C VAL A 416 -16.57 -6.30 -13.17
N ARG A 417 -17.35 -5.69 -12.26
CA ARG A 417 -17.44 -4.22 -12.15
C ARG A 417 -16.11 -3.64 -11.67
N PHE A 418 -15.44 -4.28 -10.72
CA PHE A 418 -14.12 -3.86 -10.26
C PHE A 418 -13.12 -3.85 -11.42
N VAL A 419 -12.99 -4.99 -12.12
CA VAL A 419 -12.06 -5.11 -13.27
C VAL A 419 -12.40 -4.12 -14.37
N LYS A 420 -13.68 -3.90 -14.66
CA LYS A 420 -14.11 -2.91 -15.66
C LYS A 420 -13.63 -1.50 -15.33
N TYR A 421 -13.87 -1.02 -14.11
CA TYR A 421 -13.41 0.31 -13.68
C TYR A 421 -11.90 0.34 -13.53
N GLY A 422 -11.32 -0.70 -12.89
CA GLY A 422 -9.90 -0.84 -12.69
C GLY A 422 -9.11 -0.80 -13.99
N ALA A 423 -9.46 -1.65 -14.97
CA ALA A 423 -8.78 -1.69 -16.26
C ALA A 423 -8.88 -0.37 -17.03
N THR A 424 -10.07 0.26 -17.01
CA THR A 424 -10.29 1.54 -17.71
C THR A 424 -9.34 2.64 -17.21
N VAL A 425 -8.96 2.61 -15.92
CA VAL A 425 -8.07 3.62 -15.33
C VAL A 425 -6.62 3.14 -15.24
N ALA A 426 -6.40 1.88 -14.84
CA ALA A 426 -5.06 1.36 -14.58
C ALA A 426 -4.18 1.31 -15.83
N LEU A 427 -4.75 0.89 -16.97
CA LEU A 427 -3.95 0.75 -18.20
C LEU A 427 -3.42 2.11 -18.72
N PRO A 428 -4.23 3.16 -18.89
CA PRO A 428 -3.69 4.47 -19.28
C PRO A 428 -2.80 5.09 -18.19
N ALA A 429 -3.12 4.92 -16.91
CA ALA A 429 -2.29 5.40 -15.81
C ALA A 429 -0.91 4.73 -15.82
N MET A 430 -0.86 3.43 -16.08
CA MET A 430 0.37 2.65 -16.23
C MET A 430 1.24 3.18 -17.37
N ALA A 431 0.65 3.39 -18.56
CA ALA A 431 1.37 3.94 -19.70
C ALA A 431 1.94 5.33 -19.39
N ALA A 432 1.16 6.20 -18.73
CA ALA A 432 1.61 7.52 -18.33
C ALA A 432 2.74 7.48 -17.29
N ALA A 433 2.63 6.58 -16.28
CA ALA A 433 3.66 6.43 -15.26
C ALA A 433 4.99 5.92 -15.83
N LEU A 434 4.94 4.88 -16.69
CA LEU A 434 6.14 4.33 -17.33
C LEU A 434 6.80 5.36 -18.27
N LEU A 435 6.00 6.15 -18.99
CA LEU A 435 6.52 7.26 -19.79
C LEU A 435 7.18 8.32 -18.89
N GLY A 436 6.54 8.71 -17.79
CA GLY A 436 7.10 9.66 -16.83
C GLY A 436 8.41 9.15 -16.22
N LEU A 437 8.50 7.87 -15.89
CA LEU A 437 9.75 7.26 -15.43
C LEU A 437 10.82 7.28 -16.53
N TRP A 438 10.47 6.94 -17.76
CA TRP A 438 11.41 6.94 -18.89
C TRP A 438 12.01 8.32 -19.16
N ILE A 439 11.23 9.38 -18.99
CA ILE A 439 11.71 10.77 -19.09
C ILE A 439 12.73 11.11 -17.99
N CYS A 440 12.61 10.50 -16.80
CA CYS A 440 13.49 10.74 -15.64
C CYS A 440 14.72 9.79 -15.59
N CYS A 441 14.80 8.78 -16.46
CA CYS A 441 15.92 7.87 -16.57
C CYS A 441 16.90 8.24 -17.65
#